data_596fc120646ab849cf7a33a435dd3486
#
_entry.id   596fc120646ab849cf7a33a435dd3486
#
_cell.length_a   1.000
_cell.length_b   1.000
_cell.length_c   1.000
_cell.angle_alpha   90.00
_cell.angle_beta   90.00
_cell.angle_gamma   90.00
#
_symmetry.space_group_name_H-M   'P 1'
#
loop_
_entity.id
_entity.type
_entity.pdbx_description
1 polymer ?
#
loop_
_entity_poly.entity_id
_entity_poly.type
_entity_poly.pdbx_seq_one_letter_code
_entity_poly.pdbx_strand_id
1 'polypeptide(L)'
;MKRRAFLGALGLSPLLKGLPPLKITDLKAVNANGYIFYRIYTNGGVTGIGEPSPSNGPLNLTFAEMVKPLILGMDAFRIEEIWQKLYIGLYKTRGQSASMAISAVDIALHDLVGKALGVPVSTLLGGAVRDRIRMYASYTSRDRAPADQAKMCAAAIDQGFSATKIKIAARHGFDADPKYPDHDMVREVRAAIGPKPEFMVDANSGYSVPHAIQIGRMLEKYDVFWFEEPVPFTDYAATARVNAALDLFIAGGEQDHTRYDFQKIIEAGAVDMVQADVTKAGGVSECKKIAAMADAAGLGYTPHDTSHNIGLAACLHMVASTPVCRYSQEYIMEPGGRRILKTPLEPVKGYITVPTAPGLGIEVDPKFGE
;
A
#
# COMPACT_ATOMS: atom_id res chain seq x y z
N MET A 1 8.60 -48.14 14.14
CA MET A 1 9.52 -48.16 12.98
C MET A 1 9.02 -47.43 11.72
N LYS A 2 8.02 -46.57 11.75
CA LYS A 2 7.44 -45.92 10.54
C LYS A 2 7.66 -44.41 10.42
N ARG A 3 8.14 -43.68 11.45
CA ARG A 3 8.38 -42.23 11.37
C ARG A 3 9.71 -41.84 10.67
N ARG A 4 10.73 -42.66 10.74
CA ARG A 4 12.03 -42.38 10.08
C ARG A 4 12.00 -42.53 8.55
N ALA A 5 11.15 -43.43 8.02
CA ALA A 5 11.02 -43.66 6.58
C ALA A 5 10.27 -42.52 5.86
N PHE A 6 9.34 -41.82 6.55
CA PHE A 6 8.57 -40.73 5.95
C PHE A 6 9.40 -39.46 5.75
N LEU A 7 10.33 -39.17 6.69
CA LEU A 7 11.20 -37.97 6.60
C LEU A 7 12.31 -38.12 5.54
N GLY A 8 12.76 -39.33 5.28
CA GLY A 8 13.76 -39.60 4.21
C GLY A 8 13.22 -39.47 2.79
N ALA A 9 11.91 -39.67 2.58
CA ALA A 9 11.26 -39.60 1.27
C ALA A 9 10.95 -38.18 0.81
N LEU A 10 10.96 -37.18 1.72
CA LEU A 10 10.66 -35.78 1.42
C LEU A 10 11.89 -34.91 1.16
N GLY A 11 13.10 -35.46 1.13
CA GLY A 11 14.30 -34.66 0.89
C GLY A 11 14.56 -33.56 1.96
N LEU A 12 13.98 -33.69 3.17
CA LEU A 12 14.08 -32.71 4.26
C LEU A 12 15.43 -32.68 4.97
N SER A 13 16.36 -33.59 4.61
CA SER A 13 17.71 -33.67 5.23
C SER A 13 18.55 -32.38 5.05
N PRO A 14 18.48 -31.62 3.93
CA PRO A 14 19.16 -30.34 3.81
C PRO A 14 18.54 -29.20 4.62
N LEU A 15 17.22 -29.22 4.83
CA LEU A 15 16.49 -28.17 5.56
C LEU A 15 16.86 -28.12 7.06
N LEU A 16 17.35 -29.24 7.63
CA LEU A 16 17.79 -29.32 9.02
C LEU A 16 19.19 -28.75 9.26
N LYS A 17 19.97 -28.45 8.22
CA LYS A 17 21.32 -27.91 8.33
C LYS A 17 21.42 -26.38 8.33
N GLY A 18 20.29 -25.68 8.28
CA GLY A 18 20.25 -24.23 8.03
C GLY A 18 20.57 -23.89 6.56
N LEU A 19 19.96 -22.82 6.07
CA LEU A 19 20.28 -22.32 4.73
C LEU A 19 21.62 -21.59 4.76
N PRO A 20 22.49 -21.76 3.74
CA PRO A 20 23.71 -20.98 3.65
C PRO A 20 23.35 -19.48 3.51
N PRO A 21 24.18 -18.57 4.06
CA PRO A 21 23.94 -17.14 3.93
C PRO A 21 23.81 -16.70 2.47
N LEU A 22 22.76 -15.98 2.16
CA LEU A 22 22.50 -15.41 0.84
C LEU A 22 22.95 -13.94 0.85
N LYS A 23 24.24 -13.70 0.59
CA LYS A 23 24.85 -12.37 0.71
C LYS A 23 24.43 -11.43 -0.41
N ILE A 24 24.01 -10.25 -0.07
CA ILE A 24 23.70 -9.16 -1.01
C ILE A 24 25.03 -8.71 -1.66
N THR A 25 25.10 -8.77 -2.98
CA THR A 25 26.28 -8.39 -3.77
C THR A 25 26.11 -7.05 -4.47
N ASP A 26 24.87 -6.65 -4.78
CA ASP A 26 24.58 -5.38 -5.44
C ASP A 26 23.13 -4.94 -5.17
N LEU A 27 22.87 -3.64 -5.32
CA LEU A 27 21.56 -3.02 -5.46
C LEU A 27 21.61 -2.05 -6.63
N LYS A 28 20.66 -2.16 -7.56
CA LYS A 28 20.49 -1.23 -8.68
C LYS A 28 19.09 -0.62 -8.66
N ALA A 29 19.01 0.69 -8.83
CA ALA A 29 17.77 1.35 -9.22
C ALA A 29 17.60 1.23 -10.74
N VAL A 30 16.50 0.65 -11.16
CA VAL A 30 16.14 0.50 -12.57
C VAL A 30 15.11 1.56 -12.92
N ASN A 31 15.38 2.36 -13.95
CA ASN A 31 14.45 3.36 -14.47
C ASN A 31 13.77 2.83 -15.73
N ALA A 32 12.58 2.28 -15.58
CA ALA A 32 11.73 1.79 -16.65
C ALA A 32 10.86 2.93 -17.22
N ASN A 33 11.46 3.82 -18.03
CA ASN A 33 10.76 4.99 -18.61
C ASN A 33 10.09 5.91 -17.56
N GLY A 34 10.81 6.19 -16.44
CA GLY A 34 10.35 7.04 -15.34
C GLY A 34 9.62 6.29 -14.23
N TYR A 35 9.37 5.01 -14.38
CA TYR A 35 9.01 4.13 -13.27
C TYR A 35 10.29 3.55 -12.66
N ILE A 36 10.53 3.83 -11.38
CA ILE A 36 11.77 3.42 -10.70
C ILE A 36 11.46 2.26 -9.77
N PHE A 37 12.25 1.19 -9.85
CA PHE A 37 12.22 0.10 -8.89
C PHE A 37 13.64 -0.33 -8.54
N TYR A 38 13.82 -0.98 -7.39
CA TYR A 38 15.10 -1.50 -6.94
C TYR A 38 15.21 -2.99 -7.26
N ARG A 39 16.40 -3.40 -7.69
CA ARG A 39 16.74 -4.81 -7.83
C ARG A 39 17.93 -5.12 -6.94
N ILE A 40 17.77 -6.12 -6.07
CA ILE A 40 18.82 -6.63 -5.20
C ILE A 40 19.36 -7.92 -5.79
N TYR A 41 20.69 -8.02 -5.83
CA TYR A 41 21.43 -9.17 -6.33
C TYR A 41 22.15 -9.89 -5.19
N THR A 42 22.33 -11.21 -5.32
CA THR A 42 22.99 -12.03 -4.30
C THR A 42 24.05 -12.95 -4.90
N ASN A 43 24.96 -13.43 -4.04
CA ASN A 43 25.98 -14.43 -4.40
C ASN A 43 25.39 -15.78 -4.83
N GLY A 44 24.14 -16.08 -4.52
CA GLY A 44 23.41 -17.27 -4.94
C GLY A 44 22.70 -17.13 -6.28
N GLY A 45 22.84 -15.99 -6.97
CA GLY A 45 22.19 -15.72 -8.26
C GLY A 45 20.69 -15.40 -8.16
N VAL A 46 20.08 -15.50 -6.97
CA VAL A 46 18.69 -15.09 -6.75
C VAL A 46 18.62 -13.58 -6.67
N THR A 47 17.61 -12.98 -7.31
CA THR A 47 17.38 -11.55 -7.30
C THR A 47 15.97 -11.23 -6.80
N GLY A 48 15.82 -10.09 -6.12
CA GLY A 48 14.52 -9.56 -5.70
C GLY A 48 14.27 -8.16 -6.25
N ILE A 49 13.01 -7.82 -6.41
CA ILE A 49 12.56 -6.51 -6.90
C ILE A 49 11.64 -5.83 -5.88
N GLY A 50 11.78 -4.51 -5.73
CA GLY A 50 10.95 -3.71 -4.82
C GLY A 50 10.72 -2.31 -5.35
N GLU A 51 9.58 -1.75 -5.05
CA GLU A 51 9.12 -0.45 -5.52
C GLU A 51 9.12 0.57 -4.40
N PRO A 52 9.87 1.70 -4.51
CA PRO A 52 9.62 2.88 -3.72
C PRO A 52 8.43 3.63 -4.32
N SER A 53 7.66 4.34 -3.50
CA SER A 53 6.56 5.14 -4.02
C SER A 53 7.02 6.07 -5.17
N PRO A 54 6.27 6.18 -6.26
CA PRO A 54 6.60 7.06 -7.38
C PRO A 54 6.56 8.55 -7.00
N SER A 55 5.97 8.90 -5.85
CA SER A 55 5.87 10.28 -5.35
C SER A 55 7.23 10.97 -5.19
N ASN A 56 8.29 10.22 -4.90
CA ASN A 56 9.65 10.72 -4.80
C ASN A 56 10.29 11.05 -6.17
N GLY A 57 9.73 10.52 -7.27
CA GLY A 57 10.30 10.71 -8.60
C GLY A 57 11.80 10.37 -8.66
N PRO A 58 12.65 11.26 -9.26
CA PRO A 58 14.09 11.03 -9.40
C PRO A 58 14.86 10.86 -8.09
N LEU A 59 14.35 11.35 -6.94
CA LEU A 59 14.98 11.16 -5.64
C LEU A 59 15.14 9.68 -5.28
N ASN A 60 14.28 8.81 -5.81
CA ASN A 60 14.43 7.37 -5.63
C ASN A 60 15.78 6.82 -6.15
N LEU A 61 16.37 7.44 -7.19
CA LEU A 61 17.71 7.07 -7.67
C LEU A 61 18.78 7.45 -6.65
N THR A 62 18.70 8.65 -6.10
CA THR A 62 19.64 9.12 -5.07
C THR A 62 19.58 8.26 -3.81
N PHE A 63 18.37 7.93 -3.35
CA PHE A 63 18.21 7.07 -2.19
C PHE A 63 18.70 5.64 -2.42
N ALA A 64 18.61 5.10 -3.64
CA ALA A 64 19.21 3.81 -3.97
C ALA A 64 20.73 3.80 -3.71
N GLU A 65 21.44 4.85 -4.14
CA GLU A 65 22.88 5.00 -3.87
C GLU A 65 23.20 5.18 -2.38
N MET A 66 22.29 5.76 -1.59
CA MET A 66 22.47 5.92 -0.14
C MET A 66 22.25 4.61 0.62
N VAL A 67 21.26 3.80 0.23
CA VAL A 67 20.94 2.54 0.93
C VAL A 67 21.88 1.41 0.54
N LYS A 68 22.37 1.39 -0.70
CA LYS A 68 23.26 0.35 -1.23
C LYS A 68 24.46 0.02 -0.32
N PRO A 69 25.32 0.97 0.06
CA PRO A 69 26.51 0.68 0.89
C PRO A 69 26.15 0.15 2.29
N LEU A 70 24.95 0.43 2.77
CA LEU A 70 24.49 -0.01 4.08
C LEU A 70 24.14 -1.50 4.12
N ILE A 71 23.75 -2.08 2.97
CA ILE A 71 23.26 -3.47 2.91
C ILE A 71 24.21 -4.45 2.23
N LEU A 72 25.23 -3.97 1.51
CA LEU A 72 26.19 -4.85 0.83
C LEU A 72 26.86 -5.81 1.82
N GLY A 73 26.97 -7.09 1.42
CA GLY A 73 27.56 -8.18 2.20
C GLY A 73 26.66 -8.74 3.31
N MET A 74 25.50 -8.10 3.60
CA MET A 74 24.52 -8.64 4.56
C MET A 74 23.81 -9.88 4.01
N ASP A 75 23.34 -10.72 4.92
CA ASP A 75 22.53 -11.89 4.57
C ASP A 75 21.07 -11.46 4.32
N ALA A 76 20.58 -11.70 3.10
CA ALA A 76 19.24 -11.31 2.68
C ALA A 76 18.11 -11.97 3.50
N PHE A 77 18.38 -13.09 4.17
CA PHE A 77 17.41 -13.69 5.10
C PHE A 77 17.17 -12.87 6.38
N ARG A 78 18.07 -11.92 6.69
CA ARG A 78 17.99 -11.07 7.88
C ARG A 78 17.22 -9.77 7.61
N ILE A 79 16.00 -9.88 7.09
CA ILE A 79 15.19 -8.74 6.63
C ILE A 79 15.05 -7.68 7.73
N GLU A 80 14.69 -8.07 8.95
CA GLU A 80 14.52 -7.13 10.07
C GLU A 80 15.82 -6.43 10.46
N GLU A 81 16.96 -7.13 10.46
CA GLU A 81 18.27 -6.51 10.74
C GLU A 81 18.63 -5.48 9.68
N ILE A 82 18.38 -5.79 8.40
CA ILE A 82 18.61 -4.87 7.28
C ILE A 82 17.70 -3.64 7.44
N TRP A 83 16.43 -3.86 7.74
CA TRP A 83 15.47 -2.78 7.97
C TRP A 83 15.95 -1.83 9.08
N GLN A 84 16.34 -2.36 10.25
CA GLN A 84 16.85 -1.57 11.37
C GLN A 84 18.13 -0.80 11.00
N LYS A 85 19.04 -1.46 10.27
CA LYS A 85 20.28 -0.82 9.84
C LYS A 85 20.01 0.36 8.88
N LEU A 86 19.07 0.22 7.96
CA LEU A 86 18.66 1.29 7.07
C LEU A 86 17.99 2.43 7.83
N TYR A 87 17.05 2.12 8.73
CA TYR A 87 16.34 3.10 9.55
C TYR A 87 17.28 3.93 10.41
N ILE A 88 18.29 3.29 11.02
CA ILE A 88 19.33 3.98 11.80
C ILE A 88 20.31 4.70 10.87
N GLY A 89 20.78 4.06 9.80
CA GLY A 89 21.78 4.63 8.89
C GLY A 89 21.31 5.89 8.15
N LEU A 90 20.01 6.00 7.90
CA LEU A 90 19.40 7.16 7.24
C LEU A 90 18.88 8.22 8.22
N TYR A 91 19.36 8.25 9.48
CA TYR A 91 18.81 9.09 10.53
C TYR A 91 18.84 10.61 10.21
N LYS A 92 19.80 11.08 9.42
CA LYS A 92 19.91 12.49 8.99
C LYS A 92 18.96 12.88 7.87
N THR A 93 18.50 11.89 7.09
CA THR A 93 17.53 12.07 5.99
C THR A 93 16.17 11.45 6.32
N ARG A 94 15.95 11.17 7.63
CA ARG A 94 14.72 10.56 8.12
C ARG A 94 13.49 11.34 7.66
N GLY A 95 12.44 10.61 7.27
CA GLY A 95 11.19 11.13 6.76
C GLY A 95 10.62 10.21 5.69
N GLN A 96 9.54 10.64 5.05
CA GLN A 96 8.82 9.83 4.08
C GLN A 96 9.72 9.35 2.93
N SER A 97 10.58 10.23 2.36
CA SER A 97 11.46 9.86 1.24
C SER A 97 12.46 8.74 1.59
N ALA A 98 13.05 8.80 2.78
CA ALA A 98 13.94 7.74 3.25
C ALA A 98 13.16 6.44 3.50
N SER A 99 11.94 6.54 4.06
CA SER A 99 11.07 5.39 4.31
C SER A 99 10.63 4.72 3.02
N MET A 100 10.37 5.47 1.95
CA MET A 100 10.09 4.92 0.61
C MET A 100 11.25 4.05 0.09
N ALA A 101 12.49 4.49 0.29
CA ALA A 101 13.66 3.69 -0.09
C ALA A 101 13.80 2.43 0.75
N ILE A 102 13.54 2.51 2.07
CA ILE A 102 13.49 1.34 2.96
C ILE A 102 12.39 0.39 2.51
N SER A 103 11.22 0.92 2.15
CA SER A 103 10.10 0.12 1.61
C SER A 103 10.51 -0.70 0.40
N ALA A 104 11.20 -0.07 -0.56
CA ALA A 104 11.66 -0.76 -1.76
C ALA A 104 12.66 -1.88 -1.44
N VAL A 105 13.58 -1.64 -0.52
CA VAL A 105 14.53 -2.68 -0.07
C VAL A 105 13.80 -3.82 0.63
N ASP A 106 12.88 -3.52 1.54
CA ASP A 106 12.10 -4.52 2.28
C ASP A 106 11.24 -5.39 1.35
N ILE A 107 10.54 -4.78 0.39
CA ILE A 107 9.77 -5.50 -0.63
C ILE A 107 10.68 -6.40 -1.47
N ALA A 108 11.84 -5.88 -1.91
CA ALA A 108 12.80 -6.65 -2.69
C ALA A 108 13.38 -7.84 -1.91
N LEU A 109 13.62 -7.68 -0.61
CA LEU A 109 14.10 -8.77 0.24
C LEU A 109 13.02 -9.85 0.43
N HIS A 110 11.76 -9.48 0.61
CA HIS A 110 10.66 -10.45 0.68
C HIS A 110 10.51 -11.22 -0.63
N ASP A 111 10.59 -10.54 -1.78
CA ASP A 111 10.56 -11.18 -3.10
C ASP A 111 11.73 -12.18 -3.26
N LEU A 112 12.95 -11.73 -2.92
CA LEU A 112 14.15 -12.52 -2.99
C LEU A 112 14.10 -13.77 -2.09
N VAL A 113 13.72 -13.60 -0.83
CA VAL A 113 13.62 -14.69 0.15
C VAL A 113 12.52 -15.67 -0.24
N GLY A 114 11.36 -15.18 -0.70
CA GLY A 114 10.31 -16.03 -1.24
C GLY A 114 10.77 -16.88 -2.42
N LYS A 115 11.53 -16.31 -3.36
CA LYS A 115 12.14 -17.02 -4.49
C LYS A 115 13.17 -18.04 -4.03
N ALA A 116 14.05 -17.67 -3.10
CA ALA A 116 15.07 -18.56 -2.56
C ALA A 116 14.48 -19.78 -1.84
N LEU A 117 13.34 -19.61 -1.18
CA LEU A 117 12.62 -20.66 -0.47
C LEU A 117 11.59 -21.40 -1.33
N GLY A 118 11.31 -20.93 -2.55
CA GLY A 118 10.29 -21.51 -3.43
C GLY A 118 8.85 -21.26 -2.96
N VAL A 119 8.59 -20.20 -2.19
CA VAL A 119 7.24 -19.89 -1.63
C VAL A 119 6.81 -18.46 -1.95
N PRO A 120 5.50 -18.18 -2.05
CA PRO A 120 5.00 -16.83 -2.21
C PRO A 120 5.23 -16.00 -0.93
N VAL A 121 5.33 -14.67 -1.10
CA VAL A 121 5.55 -13.73 0.02
C VAL A 121 4.48 -13.88 1.11
N SER A 122 3.22 -14.10 0.77
CA SER A 122 2.16 -14.32 1.76
C SER A 122 2.44 -15.52 2.71
N THR A 123 3.15 -16.56 2.23
CA THR A 123 3.59 -17.68 3.08
C THR A 123 4.65 -17.25 4.10
N LEU A 124 5.60 -16.38 3.71
CA LEU A 124 6.59 -15.81 4.63
C LEU A 124 5.94 -14.97 5.73
N LEU A 125 4.79 -14.37 5.43
CA LEU A 125 4.05 -13.49 6.32
C LEU A 125 3.08 -14.22 7.26
N GLY A 126 3.13 -15.55 7.31
CA GLY A 126 2.29 -16.39 8.16
C GLY A 126 1.18 -17.15 7.44
N GLY A 127 1.11 -17.05 6.12
CA GLY A 127 0.13 -17.71 5.27
C GLY A 127 -1.06 -16.81 4.90
N ALA A 128 -1.61 -17.06 3.73
CA ALA A 128 -2.76 -16.32 3.25
C ALA A 128 -4.05 -16.78 3.98
N VAL A 129 -4.86 -15.83 4.43
CA VAL A 129 -6.21 -16.06 4.97
C VAL A 129 -7.28 -15.78 3.91
N ARG A 130 -6.88 -15.28 2.75
CA ARG A 130 -7.72 -15.08 1.55
C ARG A 130 -6.92 -15.18 0.27
N ASP A 131 -7.51 -15.79 -0.77
CA ASP A 131 -6.84 -16.05 -2.05
C ASP A 131 -7.08 -14.96 -3.09
N ARG A 132 -8.06 -14.11 -2.86
CA ARG A 132 -8.42 -12.96 -3.69
C ARG A 132 -8.79 -11.76 -2.84
N ILE A 133 -8.43 -10.59 -3.33
CA ILE A 133 -8.63 -9.32 -2.62
C ILE A 133 -9.73 -8.55 -3.33
N ARG A 134 -10.74 -8.10 -2.56
CA ARG A 134 -11.77 -7.20 -3.03
C ARG A 134 -11.18 -5.80 -3.22
N MET A 135 -11.37 -5.22 -4.39
CA MET A 135 -10.85 -3.89 -4.73
C MET A 135 -11.98 -2.86 -4.75
N TYR A 136 -11.67 -1.61 -4.42
CA TYR A 136 -12.52 -0.46 -4.72
C TYR A 136 -11.95 0.32 -5.91
N ALA A 137 -12.85 0.85 -6.74
CA ALA A 137 -12.49 1.70 -7.87
C ALA A 137 -12.12 3.11 -7.38
N SER A 138 -10.85 3.48 -7.44
CA SER A 138 -10.34 4.78 -6.97
C SER A 138 -10.08 5.74 -8.12
N TYR A 139 -10.56 6.98 -7.99
CA TYR A 139 -10.38 8.05 -8.97
C TYR A 139 -9.62 9.21 -8.34
N THR A 140 -8.62 9.74 -9.06
CA THR A 140 -7.69 10.76 -8.54
C THR A 140 -7.95 12.17 -9.03
N SER A 141 -8.74 12.33 -10.10
CA SER A 141 -9.05 13.64 -10.70
C SER A 141 -10.09 14.42 -9.88
N ARG A 142 -9.80 15.71 -9.63
CA ARG A 142 -10.74 16.69 -9.05
C ARG A 142 -11.36 17.60 -10.11
N ASP A 143 -10.85 17.55 -11.33
CA ASP A 143 -11.26 18.46 -12.42
C ASP A 143 -12.36 17.89 -13.30
N ARG A 144 -12.83 16.68 -13.00
CA ARG A 144 -13.91 16.03 -13.74
C ARG A 144 -15.26 16.58 -13.29
N ALA A 145 -16.15 16.86 -14.25
CA ALA A 145 -17.51 17.29 -13.93
C ALA A 145 -18.27 16.20 -13.13
N PRO A 146 -19.15 16.58 -12.21
CA PRO A 146 -19.89 15.62 -11.36
C PRO A 146 -20.59 14.51 -12.15
N ALA A 147 -21.29 14.84 -13.25
CA ALA A 147 -21.98 13.87 -14.09
C ALA A 147 -21.03 12.87 -14.77
N ASP A 148 -19.84 13.31 -15.19
CA ASP A 148 -18.83 12.44 -15.80
C ASP A 148 -18.18 11.52 -14.74
N GLN A 149 -17.91 12.05 -13.55
CA GLN A 149 -17.42 11.25 -12.43
C GLN A 149 -18.45 10.19 -12.01
N ALA A 150 -19.70 10.57 -11.91
CA ALA A 150 -20.82 9.68 -11.60
C ALA A 150 -20.95 8.54 -12.62
N LYS A 151 -20.85 8.85 -13.92
CA LYS A 151 -20.86 7.86 -15.01
C LYS A 151 -19.70 6.86 -14.89
N MET A 152 -18.49 7.34 -14.55
CA MET A 152 -17.33 6.46 -14.39
C MET A 152 -17.47 5.55 -13.17
N CYS A 153 -17.98 6.07 -12.06
CA CYS A 153 -18.24 5.27 -10.87
C CYS A 153 -19.31 4.19 -11.14
N ALA A 154 -20.40 4.54 -11.82
CA ALA A 154 -21.43 3.58 -12.21
C ALA A 154 -20.85 2.48 -13.13
N ALA A 155 -20.05 2.84 -14.12
CA ALA A 155 -19.39 1.87 -15.00
C ALA A 155 -18.46 0.91 -14.25
N ALA A 156 -17.78 1.36 -13.17
CA ALA A 156 -16.98 0.48 -12.33
C ALA A 156 -17.88 -0.51 -11.54
N ILE A 157 -19.01 -0.04 -11.01
CA ILE A 157 -19.96 -0.93 -10.35
C ILE A 157 -20.51 -1.99 -11.32
N ASP A 158 -20.83 -1.61 -12.56
CA ASP A 158 -21.24 -2.55 -13.61
C ASP A 158 -20.16 -3.57 -13.96
N GLN A 159 -18.87 -3.22 -13.82
CA GLN A 159 -17.72 -4.13 -13.95
C GLN A 159 -17.54 -5.06 -12.75
N GLY A 160 -18.36 -4.93 -11.71
CA GLY A 160 -18.39 -5.80 -10.54
C GLY A 160 -17.62 -5.27 -9.33
N PHE A 161 -17.15 -4.02 -9.34
CA PHE A 161 -16.68 -3.38 -8.11
C PHE A 161 -17.85 -3.17 -7.16
N SER A 162 -17.64 -3.39 -5.87
CA SER A 162 -18.65 -3.16 -4.84
C SER A 162 -18.44 -1.86 -4.07
N ALA A 163 -17.40 -1.11 -4.43
CA ALA A 163 -17.01 0.12 -3.76
C ALA A 163 -16.31 1.08 -4.72
N THR A 164 -16.41 2.39 -4.45
CA THR A 164 -15.71 3.43 -5.23
C THR A 164 -15.26 4.59 -4.33
N LYS A 165 -14.12 5.20 -4.66
CA LYS A 165 -13.56 6.38 -4.00
C LYS A 165 -13.36 7.50 -5.01
N ILE A 166 -13.75 8.71 -4.63
CA ILE A 166 -13.51 9.93 -5.42
C ILE A 166 -12.75 10.96 -4.60
N LYS A 167 -12.15 11.92 -5.28
CA LYS A 167 -11.56 13.10 -4.64
C LYS A 167 -12.59 14.23 -4.53
N ILE A 168 -12.57 14.90 -3.39
CA ILE A 168 -13.30 16.15 -3.12
C ILE A 168 -12.31 17.21 -2.62
N ALA A 169 -12.78 18.40 -2.29
CA ALA A 169 -11.97 19.57 -1.90
C ALA A 169 -11.06 20.12 -3.02
N ALA A 170 -10.57 21.32 -2.84
CA ALA A 170 -9.46 21.83 -3.65
C ALA A 170 -8.14 21.27 -3.15
N ARG A 171 -7.28 20.85 -4.05
CA ARG A 171 -5.91 20.47 -3.70
C ARG A 171 -5.10 21.73 -3.42
N HIS A 172 -4.27 21.76 -2.35
CA HIS A 172 -3.35 22.86 -2.04
C HIS A 172 -3.97 24.15 -1.47
N GLY A 173 -5.04 24.09 -0.71
CA GLY A 173 -5.52 25.29 -0.01
C GLY A 173 -6.53 24.92 1.06
N PHE A 174 -6.30 25.41 2.28
CA PHE A 174 -7.30 25.28 3.36
C PHE A 174 -8.58 25.99 2.96
N ASP A 175 -9.69 25.24 2.90
CA ASP A 175 -11.01 25.76 2.58
C ASP A 175 -11.09 26.55 1.24
N ALA A 176 -10.19 26.26 0.30
CA ALA A 176 -10.29 26.84 -1.04
C ALA A 176 -11.47 26.22 -1.79
N ASP A 177 -12.14 27.02 -2.60
CA ASP A 177 -13.26 26.57 -3.41
C ASP A 177 -12.79 25.51 -4.42
N PRO A 178 -13.40 24.32 -4.44
CA PRO A 178 -13.12 23.34 -5.48
C PRO A 178 -13.71 23.80 -6.81
N LYS A 179 -13.18 23.27 -7.90
CA LYS A 179 -13.69 23.56 -9.27
C LYS A 179 -15.19 23.25 -9.43
N TYR A 180 -15.64 22.19 -8.76
CA TYR A 180 -17.04 21.80 -8.67
C TYR A 180 -17.44 21.66 -7.21
N PRO A 181 -18.66 22.10 -6.79
CA PRO A 181 -19.09 21.95 -5.40
C PRO A 181 -19.07 20.50 -4.94
N ASP A 182 -18.48 20.24 -3.78
CA ASP A 182 -18.35 18.88 -3.20
C ASP A 182 -19.72 18.21 -3.02
N HIS A 183 -20.73 18.98 -2.63
CA HIS A 183 -22.10 18.49 -2.50
C HIS A 183 -22.65 17.94 -3.82
N ASP A 184 -22.43 18.64 -4.93
CA ASP A 184 -22.91 18.20 -6.24
C ASP A 184 -22.16 16.95 -6.71
N MET A 185 -20.84 16.88 -6.46
CA MET A 185 -20.03 15.72 -6.75
C MET A 185 -20.54 14.47 -6.03
N VAL A 186 -20.74 14.57 -4.72
CA VAL A 186 -21.20 13.45 -3.87
C VAL A 186 -22.63 13.04 -4.24
N ARG A 187 -23.53 14.01 -4.43
CA ARG A 187 -24.93 13.75 -4.83
C ARG A 187 -25.01 12.97 -6.14
N GLU A 188 -24.33 13.43 -7.19
CA GLU A 188 -24.37 12.81 -8.53
C GLU A 188 -23.78 11.39 -8.51
N VAL A 189 -22.65 11.21 -7.83
CA VAL A 189 -22.02 9.87 -7.73
C VAL A 189 -22.94 8.92 -6.95
N ARG A 190 -23.46 9.31 -5.77
CA ARG A 190 -24.35 8.43 -4.99
C ARG A 190 -25.64 8.09 -5.76
N ALA A 191 -26.22 9.05 -6.47
CA ALA A 191 -27.39 8.81 -7.31
C ALA A 191 -27.11 7.79 -8.42
N ALA A 192 -25.93 7.84 -9.05
CA ALA A 192 -25.56 6.97 -10.15
C ALA A 192 -25.20 5.55 -9.71
N ILE A 193 -24.48 5.37 -8.59
CA ILE A 193 -24.09 4.05 -8.10
C ILE A 193 -25.19 3.34 -7.28
N GLY A 194 -26.23 4.08 -6.87
CA GLY A 194 -27.29 3.55 -6.02
C GLY A 194 -26.85 3.40 -4.54
N PRO A 195 -27.71 2.84 -3.66
CA PRO A 195 -27.47 2.83 -2.22
C PRO A 195 -26.57 1.69 -1.71
N LYS A 196 -26.32 0.66 -2.50
CA LYS A 196 -25.64 -0.56 -2.02
C LYS A 196 -24.10 -0.48 -2.02
N PRO A 197 -23.43 0.10 -3.04
CA PRO A 197 -21.98 0.15 -3.06
C PRO A 197 -21.41 1.03 -1.95
N GLU A 198 -20.31 0.59 -1.33
CA GLU A 198 -19.52 1.43 -0.42
C GLU A 198 -19.00 2.64 -1.21
N PHE A 199 -19.26 3.83 -0.69
CA PHE A 199 -18.83 5.08 -1.33
C PHE A 199 -17.89 5.83 -0.41
N MET A 200 -16.69 6.11 -0.88
CA MET A 200 -15.66 6.77 -0.11
C MET A 200 -15.27 8.09 -0.77
N VAL A 201 -14.84 9.04 0.05
CA VAL A 201 -14.34 10.32 -0.42
C VAL A 201 -13.00 10.66 0.22
N ASP A 202 -12.15 11.35 -0.53
CA ASP A 202 -10.82 11.77 -0.08
C ASP A 202 -10.60 13.26 -0.37
N ALA A 203 -10.35 14.02 0.70
CA ALA A 203 -10.09 15.45 0.65
C ALA A 203 -8.60 15.80 0.51
N ASN A 204 -7.68 14.86 0.71
CA ASN A 204 -6.22 15.10 0.75
C ASN A 204 -5.85 16.39 1.50
N SER A 205 -6.29 16.48 2.76
CA SER A 205 -5.96 17.59 3.66
C SER A 205 -6.52 18.95 3.24
N GLY A 206 -7.68 18.97 2.58
CA GLY A 206 -8.22 20.18 1.93
C GLY A 206 -8.95 21.16 2.85
N TYR A 207 -9.38 20.75 4.08
CA TYR A 207 -10.25 21.56 4.92
C TYR A 207 -9.64 21.99 6.25
N SER A 208 -10.16 23.08 6.81
CA SER A 208 -10.07 23.39 8.24
C SER A 208 -10.98 22.47 9.05
N VAL A 209 -10.74 22.33 10.37
CA VAL A 209 -11.57 21.46 11.23
C VAL A 209 -13.06 21.84 11.18
N PRO A 210 -13.47 23.13 11.30
CA PRO A 210 -14.89 23.48 11.22
C PRO A 210 -15.52 23.11 9.87
N HIS A 211 -14.80 23.34 8.78
CA HIS A 211 -15.29 23.04 7.44
C HIS A 211 -15.34 21.52 7.21
N ALA A 212 -14.32 20.76 7.61
CA ALA A 212 -14.31 19.30 7.56
C ALA A 212 -15.53 18.68 8.28
N ILE A 213 -15.89 19.21 9.46
CA ILE A 213 -17.07 18.76 10.20
C ILE A 213 -18.35 19.09 9.41
N GLN A 214 -18.44 20.29 8.82
CA GLN A 214 -19.60 20.68 8.00
C GLN A 214 -19.75 19.76 6.77
N ILE A 215 -18.66 19.51 6.05
CA ILE A 215 -18.63 18.56 4.92
C ILE A 215 -18.99 17.16 5.40
N GLY A 216 -18.37 16.67 6.47
CA GLY A 216 -18.67 15.34 7.03
C GLY A 216 -20.16 15.14 7.34
N ARG A 217 -20.82 16.14 7.97
CA ARG A 217 -22.28 16.11 8.20
C ARG A 217 -23.10 16.10 6.91
N MET A 218 -22.58 16.62 5.82
CA MET A 218 -23.18 16.48 4.50
C MET A 218 -22.95 15.06 3.95
N LEU A 219 -21.73 14.51 4.08
CA LEU A 219 -21.38 13.18 3.62
C LEU A 219 -22.22 12.06 4.28
N GLU A 220 -22.54 12.22 5.58
CA GLU A 220 -23.40 11.29 6.32
C GLU A 220 -24.81 11.15 5.67
N LYS A 221 -25.36 12.22 5.10
CA LYS A 221 -26.67 12.19 4.40
C LYS A 221 -26.65 11.37 3.11
N TYR A 222 -25.47 11.11 2.57
CA TYR A 222 -25.24 10.32 1.36
C TYR A 222 -24.69 8.92 1.67
N ASP A 223 -24.69 8.49 2.94
CA ASP A 223 -24.19 7.20 3.37
C ASP A 223 -22.75 6.94 2.86
N VAL A 224 -21.87 7.96 3.01
CA VAL A 224 -20.46 7.85 2.69
C VAL A 224 -19.80 6.96 3.74
N PHE A 225 -19.06 5.93 3.28
CA PHE A 225 -18.47 4.92 4.15
C PHE A 225 -17.27 5.44 4.94
N TRP A 226 -16.34 6.14 4.27
CA TRP A 226 -15.30 6.88 4.98
C TRP A 226 -14.98 8.22 4.34
N PHE A 227 -14.46 9.12 5.18
CA PHE A 227 -13.91 10.42 4.82
C PHE A 227 -12.39 10.41 5.05
N GLU A 228 -11.60 10.37 3.97
CA GLU A 228 -10.15 10.24 3.98
C GLU A 228 -9.48 11.61 4.04
N GLU A 229 -8.45 11.75 4.90
CA GLU A 229 -7.64 12.96 5.11
C GLU A 229 -8.43 14.28 5.09
N PRO A 230 -9.44 14.45 5.97
CA PRO A 230 -10.29 15.66 5.96
C PRO A 230 -9.52 16.96 6.21
N VAL A 231 -8.52 16.91 7.10
CA VAL A 231 -7.68 18.05 7.53
C VAL A 231 -6.21 17.72 7.32
N PRO A 232 -5.25 18.68 7.49
CA PRO A 232 -3.84 18.39 7.31
C PRO A 232 -3.38 17.14 8.03
N PHE A 233 -2.80 16.20 7.28
CA PHE A 233 -2.35 14.90 7.77
C PHE A 233 -1.32 15.00 8.90
N THR A 234 -0.58 16.12 9.01
CA THR A 234 0.39 16.36 10.09
C THR A 234 -0.24 16.75 11.43
N ASP A 235 -1.54 17.07 11.46
CA ASP A 235 -2.26 17.47 12.67
C ASP A 235 -3.23 16.38 13.14
N TYR A 236 -2.68 15.39 13.84
CA TYR A 236 -3.48 14.28 14.36
C TYR A 236 -4.54 14.71 15.37
N ALA A 237 -4.26 15.79 16.14
CA ALA A 237 -5.24 16.32 17.08
C ALA A 237 -6.42 17.00 16.36
N ALA A 238 -6.17 17.67 15.24
CA ALA A 238 -7.22 18.20 14.38
C ALA A 238 -8.07 17.09 13.77
N THR A 239 -7.40 16.02 13.25
CA THR A 239 -8.08 14.85 12.69
C THR A 239 -8.94 14.16 13.75
N ALA A 240 -8.43 13.98 14.98
CA ALA A 240 -9.19 13.41 16.09
C ALA A 240 -10.43 14.23 16.46
N ARG A 241 -10.36 15.57 16.35
CA ARG A 241 -11.53 16.43 16.58
C ARG A 241 -12.60 16.25 15.50
N VAL A 242 -12.20 16.02 14.26
CA VAL A 242 -13.14 15.72 13.17
C VAL A 242 -13.75 14.34 13.40
N ASN A 243 -12.93 13.34 13.72
CA ASN A 243 -13.38 11.98 14.00
C ASN A 243 -14.42 11.95 15.13
N ALA A 244 -14.13 12.59 16.26
CA ALA A 244 -15.06 12.65 17.42
C ALA A 244 -16.39 13.38 17.12
N ALA A 245 -16.47 14.18 16.05
CA ALA A 245 -17.65 14.94 15.69
C ALA A 245 -18.56 14.27 14.66
N LEU A 246 -18.12 13.20 14.01
CA LEU A 246 -18.80 12.54 12.89
C LEU A 246 -19.14 11.10 13.22
N ASP A 247 -20.16 10.56 12.57
CA ASP A 247 -20.58 9.16 12.72
C ASP A 247 -20.07 8.26 11.57
N LEU A 248 -19.56 8.86 10.47
CA LEU A 248 -18.89 8.11 9.40
C LEU A 248 -17.41 7.86 9.75
N PHE A 249 -16.81 6.82 9.21
CA PHE A 249 -15.40 6.50 9.47
C PHE A 249 -14.45 7.57 8.93
N ILE A 250 -13.44 7.92 9.71
CA ILE A 250 -12.30 8.72 9.25
C ILE A 250 -11.16 7.81 8.88
N ALA A 251 -10.62 8.02 7.67
CA ALA A 251 -9.49 7.27 7.14
C ALA A 251 -8.26 8.16 6.96
N GLY A 252 -7.05 7.60 7.11
CA GLY A 252 -5.82 8.34 6.88
C GLY A 252 -4.56 7.57 7.21
N GLY A 253 -3.40 8.20 6.93
CA GLY A 253 -2.08 7.64 7.15
C GLY A 253 -1.30 7.35 5.88
N GLU A 254 -1.81 7.68 4.68
CA GLU A 254 -1.09 7.48 3.43
C GLU A 254 0.21 8.30 3.32
N GLN A 255 0.30 9.40 4.07
CA GLN A 255 1.48 10.26 4.11
C GLN A 255 2.43 9.93 5.26
N ASP A 256 2.00 9.09 6.19
CA ASP A 256 2.77 8.73 7.37
C ASP A 256 3.69 7.53 7.11
N HIS A 257 4.71 7.40 7.96
CA HIS A 257 5.72 6.37 7.78
C HIS A 257 6.16 5.80 9.11
N THR A 258 6.46 4.52 9.11
CA THR A 258 6.86 3.71 10.25
C THR A 258 5.80 3.58 11.37
N ARG A 259 5.86 2.49 12.13
CA ARG A 259 5.01 2.26 13.31
C ARG A 259 5.04 3.40 14.34
N TYR A 260 6.10 4.21 14.35
CA TYR A 260 6.25 5.29 15.33
C TYR A 260 5.32 6.49 15.07
N ASP A 261 4.99 6.78 13.81
CA ASP A 261 3.99 7.79 13.49
C ASP A 261 2.58 7.19 13.63
N PHE A 262 2.37 5.94 13.21
CA PHE A 262 1.10 5.26 13.41
C PHE A 262 0.74 5.05 14.88
N GLN A 263 1.73 4.89 15.77
CA GLN A 263 1.48 4.93 17.21
C GLN A 263 0.82 6.25 17.64
N LYS A 264 1.34 7.38 17.15
CA LYS A 264 0.77 8.71 17.48
C LYS A 264 -0.64 8.89 16.91
N ILE A 265 -0.88 8.42 15.67
CA ILE A 265 -2.19 8.44 15.01
C ILE A 265 -3.22 7.66 15.86
N ILE A 266 -2.85 6.46 16.30
CA ILE A 266 -3.69 5.58 17.12
C ILE A 266 -3.93 6.19 18.51
N GLU A 267 -2.88 6.66 19.18
CA GLU A 267 -2.96 7.29 20.52
C GLU A 267 -3.82 8.55 20.52
N ALA A 268 -3.80 9.31 19.43
CA ALA A 268 -4.64 10.50 19.25
C ALA A 268 -6.11 10.16 18.98
N GLY A 269 -6.46 8.93 18.65
CA GLY A 269 -7.80 8.58 18.16
C GLY A 269 -8.14 9.30 16.84
N ALA A 270 -7.13 9.51 15.99
CA ALA A 270 -7.28 10.34 14.80
C ALA A 270 -8.11 9.67 13.70
N VAL A 271 -8.03 8.35 13.56
CA VAL A 271 -8.67 7.60 12.46
C VAL A 271 -9.35 6.33 12.97
N ASP A 272 -10.34 5.85 12.22
CA ASP A 272 -10.98 4.55 12.36
C ASP A 272 -10.37 3.52 11.38
N MET A 273 -9.87 4.01 10.23
CA MET A 273 -9.28 3.23 9.15
C MET A 273 -7.85 3.67 8.90
N VAL A 274 -6.89 2.81 9.24
CA VAL A 274 -5.45 3.06 9.03
C VAL A 274 -5.07 2.72 7.59
N GLN A 275 -4.35 3.63 6.89
CA GLN A 275 -4.03 3.52 5.47
C GLN A 275 -2.51 3.55 5.18
N ALA A 276 -1.71 2.83 5.97
CA ALA A 276 -0.27 2.75 5.72
C ALA A 276 0.04 2.10 4.35
N ASP A 277 0.79 2.80 3.51
CA ASP A 277 1.18 2.35 2.16
C ASP A 277 2.46 1.52 2.21
N VAL A 278 2.45 0.32 1.62
CA VAL A 278 3.61 -0.59 1.61
C VAL A 278 4.84 0.00 0.89
N THR A 279 4.63 0.94 -0.03
CA THR A 279 5.71 1.60 -0.77
C THR A 279 6.23 2.87 -0.07
N LYS A 280 5.55 3.33 1.01
CA LYS A 280 5.87 4.56 1.74
C LYS A 280 6.23 4.31 3.20
N ALA A 281 5.51 3.43 3.88
CA ALA A 281 5.56 3.30 5.34
C ALA A 281 6.73 2.49 5.89
N GLY A 282 7.61 1.96 5.05
CA GLY A 282 8.75 1.13 5.46
C GLY A 282 8.67 -0.32 4.98
N GLY A 283 7.80 -0.63 4.03
CA GLY A 283 7.67 -1.94 3.41
C GLY A 283 6.67 -2.87 4.07
N VAL A 284 6.67 -4.10 3.61
CA VAL A 284 5.76 -5.16 4.08
C VAL A 284 5.97 -5.47 5.56
N SER A 285 7.23 -5.54 6.01
CA SER A 285 7.58 -5.78 7.42
C SER A 285 6.95 -4.76 8.35
N GLU A 286 7.05 -3.48 8.00
CA GLU A 286 6.55 -2.39 8.83
C GLU A 286 5.03 -2.29 8.79
N CYS A 287 4.43 -2.44 7.60
CA CYS A 287 2.98 -2.45 7.44
C CYS A 287 2.31 -3.60 8.20
N LYS A 288 2.95 -4.78 8.31
CA LYS A 288 2.45 -5.88 9.16
C LYS A 288 2.44 -5.50 10.64
N LYS A 289 3.44 -4.77 11.13
CA LYS A 289 3.49 -4.28 12.51
C LYS A 289 2.41 -3.23 12.76
N ILE A 290 2.25 -2.29 11.82
CA ILE A 290 1.21 -1.25 11.88
C ILE A 290 -0.18 -1.89 11.87
N ALA A 291 -0.41 -2.89 11.02
CA ALA A 291 -1.67 -3.61 10.97
C ALA A 291 -1.99 -4.35 12.29
N ALA A 292 -0.97 -4.93 12.95
CA ALA A 292 -1.14 -5.55 14.28
C ALA A 292 -1.47 -4.52 15.37
N MET A 293 -0.90 -3.31 15.29
CA MET A 293 -1.23 -2.21 16.19
C MET A 293 -2.66 -1.72 15.97
N ALA A 294 -3.09 -1.57 14.72
CA ALA A 294 -4.46 -1.19 14.37
C ALA A 294 -5.47 -2.24 14.87
N ASP A 295 -5.21 -3.52 14.64
CA ASP A 295 -6.05 -4.63 15.11
C ASP A 295 -6.19 -4.64 16.65
N ALA A 296 -5.08 -4.49 17.36
CA ALA A 296 -5.07 -4.44 18.83
C ALA A 296 -5.83 -3.21 19.40
N ALA A 297 -5.87 -2.11 18.62
CA ALA A 297 -6.63 -0.90 18.95
C ALA A 297 -8.11 -0.97 18.51
N GLY A 298 -8.54 -2.05 17.86
CA GLY A 298 -9.91 -2.20 17.35
C GLY A 298 -10.19 -1.40 16.07
N LEU A 299 -9.15 -0.90 15.38
CA LEU A 299 -9.26 -0.11 14.16
C LEU A 299 -9.28 -1.00 12.90
N GLY A 300 -9.83 -0.46 11.80
CA GLY A 300 -9.69 -1.06 10.49
C GLY A 300 -8.30 -0.79 9.88
N TYR A 301 -7.88 -1.65 8.95
CA TYR A 301 -6.67 -1.42 8.17
C TYR A 301 -6.95 -1.69 6.68
N THR A 302 -6.71 -0.69 5.84
CA THR A 302 -6.84 -0.77 4.39
C THR A 302 -5.73 0.05 3.75
N PRO A 303 -4.65 -0.58 3.26
CA PRO A 303 -3.51 0.14 2.69
C PRO A 303 -3.92 1.10 1.59
N HIS A 304 -3.35 2.30 1.61
CA HIS A 304 -3.27 3.13 0.40
C HIS A 304 -2.38 2.43 -0.62
N ASP A 305 -2.75 2.42 -1.89
CA ASP A 305 -1.95 1.86 -2.98
C ASP A 305 -2.26 2.55 -4.32
N THR A 306 -1.29 3.25 -4.85
CA THR A 306 -1.37 3.85 -6.19
C THR A 306 -0.57 3.10 -7.25
N SER A 307 0.04 1.96 -6.88
CA SER A 307 0.80 1.12 -7.82
C SER A 307 -0.10 0.20 -8.63
N HIS A 308 0.36 -0.13 -9.82
CA HIS A 308 -0.19 -1.19 -10.67
C HIS A 308 0.80 -2.33 -10.88
N ASN A 309 1.94 -2.31 -10.19
CA ASN A 309 3.08 -3.15 -10.47
C ASN A 309 3.59 -3.88 -9.22
N ILE A 310 4.85 -3.64 -8.86
CA ILE A 310 5.53 -4.33 -7.76
C ILE A 310 4.90 -3.97 -6.40
N GLY A 311 4.55 -2.70 -6.19
CA GLY A 311 3.88 -2.24 -4.98
C GLY A 311 2.53 -2.91 -4.79
N LEU A 312 1.70 -2.98 -5.85
CA LEU A 312 0.41 -3.69 -5.81
C LEU A 312 0.59 -5.17 -5.46
N ALA A 313 1.56 -5.86 -6.07
CA ALA A 313 1.84 -7.26 -5.73
C ALA A 313 2.22 -7.42 -4.24
N ALA A 314 3.08 -6.54 -3.73
CA ALA A 314 3.48 -6.55 -2.31
C ALA A 314 2.28 -6.27 -1.39
N CYS A 315 1.44 -5.29 -1.75
CA CYS A 315 0.20 -4.97 -1.05
C CYS A 315 -0.75 -6.18 -1.01
N LEU A 316 -0.98 -6.84 -2.14
CA LEU A 316 -1.84 -8.03 -2.22
C LEU A 316 -1.36 -9.16 -1.30
N HIS A 317 -0.05 -9.45 -1.25
CA HIS A 317 0.50 -10.45 -0.34
C HIS A 317 0.35 -10.07 1.13
N MET A 318 0.59 -8.80 1.46
CA MET A 318 0.45 -8.28 2.81
C MET A 318 -1.02 -8.36 3.27
N VAL A 319 -1.95 -7.88 2.46
CA VAL A 319 -3.40 -7.93 2.72
C VAL A 319 -3.90 -9.37 2.82
N ALA A 320 -3.44 -10.27 1.94
CA ALA A 320 -3.82 -11.67 1.95
C ALA A 320 -3.48 -12.37 3.27
N SER A 321 -2.35 -12.00 3.88
CA SER A 321 -1.84 -12.60 5.13
C SER A 321 -2.21 -11.80 6.39
N THR A 322 -3.08 -10.78 6.30
CA THR A 322 -3.40 -9.88 7.41
C THR A 322 -4.91 -9.86 7.68
N PRO A 323 -5.40 -10.55 8.73
CA PRO A 323 -6.84 -10.71 8.99
C PRO A 323 -7.61 -9.39 9.13
N VAL A 324 -7.04 -8.36 9.76
CA VAL A 324 -7.68 -7.04 9.96
C VAL A 324 -7.97 -6.31 8.64
N CYS A 325 -7.26 -6.62 7.54
CA CYS A 325 -7.52 -6.08 6.19
C CYS A 325 -8.77 -6.71 5.54
N ARG A 326 -9.92 -6.56 6.17
CA ARG A 326 -11.19 -7.17 5.73
C ARG A 326 -12.01 -6.31 4.78
N TYR A 327 -11.64 -5.04 4.62
CA TYR A 327 -12.29 -4.09 3.73
C TYR A 327 -11.75 -4.19 2.30
N SER A 328 -12.41 -3.52 1.34
CA SER A 328 -11.91 -3.42 -0.03
C SER A 328 -10.61 -2.61 -0.08
N GLN A 329 -9.74 -2.98 -1.02
CA GLN A 329 -8.41 -2.36 -1.19
C GLN A 329 -8.38 -1.46 -2.42
N GLU A 330 -7.45 -0.51 -2.44
CA GLU A 330 -7.38 0.49 -3.49
C GLU A 330 -6.96 -0.09 -4.84
N TYR A 331 -7.65 0.34 -5.90
CA TYR A 331 -7.22 0.16 -7.28
C TYR A 331 -7.50 1.43 -8.08
N ILE A 332 -6.45 2.07 -8.55
CA ILE A 332 -6.56 3.30 -9.36
C ILE A 332 -7.11 2.96 -10.74
N MET A 333 -8.24 3.58 -11.10
CA MET A 333 -8.94 3.34 -12.37
C MET A 333 -8.44 4.19 -13.53
N GLU A 334 -7.70 5.27 -13.24
CA GLU A 334 -7.24 6.19 -14.26
C GLU A 334 -6.01 5.65 -14.98
N PRO A 335 -5.96 5.79 -16.31
CA PRO A 335 -4.83 5.34 -17.11
C PRO A 335 -3.66 6.34 -16.95
N GLY A 336 -2.85 6.18 -15.95
CA GLY A 336 -1.70 7.08 -15.72
C GLY A 336 -0.45 6.34 -15.27
N GLY A 337 -0.60 5.14 -14.76
CA GLY A 337 0.50 4.31 -14.29
C GLY A 337 1.16 3.55 -15.44
N ARG A 338 2.49 3.61 -15.49
CA ARG A 338 3.26 2.75 -16.40
C ARG A 338 3.15 1.31 -15.92
N ARG A 339 2.66 0.45 -16.78
CA ARG A 339 2.58 -0.99 -16.53
C ARG A 339 3.87 -1.63 -17.00
N ILE A 340 4.64 -2.19 -16.08
CA ILE A 340 5.93 -2.83 -16.38
C ILE A 340 5.90 -4.35 -16.22
N LEU A 341 4.79 -4.91 -15.72
CA LEU A 341 4.66 -6.35 -15.57
C LEU A 341 4.32 -7.02 -16.89
N LYS A 342 4.92 -8.19 -17.14
CA LYS A 342 4.62 -9.06 -18.26
C LYS A 342 3.14 -9.48 -18.28
N THR A 343 2.58 -9.76 -17.10
CA THR A 343 1.17 -10.04 -16.90
C THR A 343 0.64 -9.01 -15.90
N PRO A 344 -0.21 -8.05 -16.32
CA PRO A 344 -0.78 -7.05 -15.44
C PRO A 344 -1.66 -7.67 -14.35
N LEU A 345 -1.63 -7.05 -13.17
CA LEU A 345 -2.54 -7.37 -12.06
C LEU A 345 -3.80 -6.53 -12.22
N GLU A 346 -4.85 -7.11 -12.79
CA GLU A 346 -6.09 -6.40 -13.09
C GLU A 346 -7.27 -7.03 -12.35
N PRO A 347 -8.22 -6.21 -11.86
CA PRO A 347 -9.42 -6.70 -11.22
C PRO A 347 -10.33 -7.43 -12.21
N VAL A 348 -10.81 -8.60 -11.81
CA VAL A 348 -11.86 -9.34 -12.50
C VAL A 348 -13.09 -9.35 -11.61
N LYS A 349 -14.16 -8.72 -12.05
CA LYS A 349 -15.39 -8.53 -11.26
C LYS A 349 -15.09 -7.95 -9.86
N GLY A 350 -14.25 -6.91 -9.81
CA GLY A 350 -13.89 -6.21 -8.59
C GLY A 350 -12.89 -6.95 -7.67
N TYR A 351 -12.27 -8.05 -8.11
CA TYR A 351 -11.30 -8.81 -7.30
C TYR A 351 -9.99 -9.03 -8.05
N ILE A 352 -8.87 -9.00 -7.33
CA ILE A 352 -7.57 -9.46 -7.84
C ILE A 352 -7.19 -10.76 -7.09
N THR A 353 -6.81 -11.78 -7.85
CA THR A 353 -6.26 -13.02 -7.28
C THR A 353 -4.83 -12.77 -6.81
N VAL A 354 -4.51 -13.21 -5.60
CA VAL A 354 -3.16 -13.09 -5.03
C VAL A 354 -2.20 -14.00 -5.81
N PRO A 355 -1.05 -13.50 -6.28
CA PRO A 355 -0.07 -14.34 -6.97
C PRO A 355 0.43 -15.49 -6.08
N THR A 356 0.61 -16.68 -6.63
CA THR A 356 1.00 -17.89 -5.88
C THR A 356 2.39 -18.41 -6.24
N ALA A 357 3.04 -17.86 -7.26
CA ALA A 357 4.41 -18.24 -7.60
C ALA A 357 5.40 -17.69 -6.55
N PRO A 358 6.63 -18.25 -6.47
CA PRO A 358 7.64 -17.84 -5.50
C PRO A 358 7.94 -16.32 -5.53
N GLY A 359 8.20 -15.75 -4.37
CA GLY A 359 8.39 -14.32 -4.19
C GLY A 359 7.09 -13.56 -4.30
N LEU A 360 7.09 -12.42 -4.99
CA LEU A 360 5.90 -11.63 -5.31
C LEU A 360 5.03 -12.29 -6.40
N GLY A 361 5.51 -13.38 -7.03
CA GLY A 361 4.76 -14.10 -8.04
C GLY A 361 4.52 -13.33 -9.34
N ILE A 362 5.32 -12.32 -9.61
CA ILE A 362 5.24 -11.45 -10.79
C ILE A 362 6.55 -11.43 -11.57
N GLU A 363 6.47 -11.08 -12.85
CA GLU A 363 7.63 -10.87 -13.72
C GLU A 363 7.57 -9.47 -14.33
N VAL A 364 8.69 -8.75 -14.29
CA VAL A 364 8.87 -7.52 -15.04
C VAL A 364 9.06 -7.87 -16.52
N ASP A 365 8.39 -7.14 -17.43
CA ASP A 365 8.56 -7.31 -18.87
C ASP A 365 10.04 -7.07 -19.23
N PRO A 366 10.72 -7.99 -19.94
CA PRO A 366 12.16 -7.90 -20.25
C PRO A 366 12.59 -6.60 -20.91
N LYS A 367 11.68 -5.93 -21.66
CA LYS A 367 11.98 -4.62 -22.26
C LYS A 367 12.24 -3.50 -21.25
N PHE A 368 11.89 -3.70 -19.96
CA PHE A 368 12.11 -2.75 -18.86
C PHE A 368 13.18 -3.22 -17.89
N GLY A 369 13.85 -4.31 -18.14
CA GLY A 369 14.41 -5.14 -17.09
C GLY A 369 15.91 -5.34 -17.03
N GLU A 370 16.79 -4.58 -17.68
CA GLU A 370 18.22 -4.66 -17.37
C GLU A 370 18.83 -3.30 -17.03
#